data_5e3195f5f73d41243f5a712dfea674a1
#
_entry.id   5e3195f5f73d41243f5a712dfea674a1
#
_cell.length_a   1.000
_cell.length_b   1.000
_cell.length_c   1.000
_cell.angle_alpha   90.00
_cell.angle_beta   90.00
_cell.angle_gamma   90.00
#
_symmetry.space_group_name_H-M   'P 1'
#
loop_
_entity.id
_entity.type
_entity.pdbx_description
1 polymer ?
#
loop_
_entity_poly.entity_id
_entity_poly.type
_entity_poly.pdbx_seq_one_letter_code
_entity_poly.pdbx_strand_id
1 'polypeptide(L)'
;MAGNSSTKNRSTKNTGNSVRLIGGLWRGRRLPFPDVPGLRPTPDRVRETLFNWLGQRLTGWRCLDLFAGSGALGLEAASRGATEVTLVEADARAFTALQAHCRTLAASQVRLVRAEALAWLKTQTDTGPAGYELIFLDPPFAAGLLAPALQLVAPLLRPGGTIYAEFDTPPDLSAWQVWREGRAGQTRQVLLRRPTEAP
;
A
#
# COMPACT_ATOMS: atom_id res chain seq x y z
N MET A 1 -9.13 -39.71 -49.04
CA MET A 1 -9.00 -39.71 -47.56
C MET A 1 -8.24 -38.48 -47.15
N ALA A 2 -8.92 -37.45 -46.69
CA ALA A 2 -8.33 -36.19 -46.28
C ALA A 2 -8.35 -36.15 -44.74
N GLY A 3 -7.14 -36.18 -44.14
CA GLY A 3 -6.97 -36.09 -42.72
C GLY A 3 -7.13 -34.65 -42.24
N ASN A 4 -8.13 -34.40 -41.41
CA ASN A 4 -8.40 -33.13 -40.79
C ASN A 4 -7.55 -32.98 -39.53
N SER A 5 -6.43 -32.26 -39.60
CA SER A 5 -5.59 -31.96 -38.43
C SER A 5 -6.15 -30.72 -37.71
N SER A 6 -6.93 -30.95 -36.68
CA SER A 6 -7.45 -29.91 -35.79
C SER A 6 -6.32 -29.37 -34.92
N THR A 7 -5.78 -28.22 -35.25
CA THR A 7 -4.79 -27.48 -34.46
C THR A 7 -5.49 -26.90 -33.23
N LYS A 8 -5.37 -27.58 -32.06
CA LYS A 8 -5.81 -27.03 -30.77
C LYS A 8 -4.96 -25.82 -30.43
N ASN A 9 -5.52 -24.65 -30.61
CA ASN A 9 -4.96 -23.39 -30.15
C ASN A 9 -4.92 -23.41 -28.61
N ARG A 10 -3.75 -23.77 -28.04
CA ARG A 10 -3.49 -23.65 -26.62
C ARG A 10 -3.37 -22.14 -26.32
N SER A 11 -4.47 -21.53 -25.92
CA SER A 11 -4.44 -20.23 -25.25
C SER A 11 -3.55 -20.39 -23.99
N THR A 12 -2.32 -19.91 -24.08
CA THR A 12 -1.44 -19.74 -22.92
C THR A 12 -2.11 -18.70 -22.03
N LYS A 13 -2.76 -19.16 -20.93
CA LYS A 13 -3.19 -18.27 -19.85
C LYS A 13 -1.92 -17.62 -19.33
N ASN A 14 -1.71 -16.38 -19.74
CA ASN A 14 -0.70 -15.51 -19.15
C ASN A 14 -1.15 -15.24 -17.71
N THR A 15 -0.71 -16.08 -16.76
CA THR A 15 -0.95 -15.91 -15.33
C THR A 15 0.03 -14.86 -14.80
N GLY A 16 0.01 -13.66 -15.38
CA GLY A 16 0.75 -12.52 -14.86
C GLY A 16 0.37 -12.23 -13.41
N ASN A 17 1.28 -11.68 -12.65
CA ASN A 17 1.04 -11.26 -11.27
C ASN A 17 -0.19 -10.35 -11.20
N SER A 18 -1.06 -10.57 -10.24
CA SER A 18 -2.23 -9.71 -10.01
C SER A 18 -2.55 -9.58 -8.53
N VAL A 19 -2.95 -8.41 -8.12
CA VAL A 19 -3.52 -8.16 -6.79
C VAL A 19 -5.04 -8.09 -6.91
N ARG A 20 -5.76 -8.66 -5.94
CA ARG A 20 -7.22 -8.60 -5.86
C ARG A 20 -7.62 -7.60 -4.77
N LEU A 21 -8.50 -6.66 -5.08
CA LEU A 21 -9.14 -5.82 -4.07
C LEU A 21 -10.17 -6.65 -3.30
N ILE A 22 -10.09 -6.63 -1.96
CA ILE A 22 -10.84 -7.55 -1.08
C ILE A 22 -12.06 -6.91 -0.44
N GLY A 23 -12.11 -5.57 -0.39
CA GLY A 23 -13.23 -4.82 0.21
C GLY A 23 -13.61 -3.56 -0.56
N GLY A 24 -14.67 -2.91 -0.08
CA GLY A 24 -15.13 -1.61 -0.60
C GLY A 24 -15.76 -1.65 -1.98
N LEU A 25 -15.75 -0.49 -2.65
CA LEU A 25 -16.41 -0.24 -3.94
C LEU A 25 -15.90 -1.16 -5.06
N TRP A 26 -14.61 -1.48 -5.03
CA TRP A 26 -13.96 -2.26 -6.09
C TRP A 26 -13.70 -3.72 -5.69
N ARG A 27 -14.41 -4.22 -4.69
CA ARG A 27 -14.26 -5.60 -4.21
C ARG A 27 -14.31 -6.61 -5.36
N GLY A 28 -13.36 -7.54 -5.38
CA GLY A 28 -13.23 -8.61 -6.38
C GLY A 28 -12.48 -8.19 -7.66
N ARG A 29 -12.22 -6.90 -7.88
CA ARG A 29 -11.40 -6.45 -9.01
C ARG A 29 -9.99 -7.00 -8.91
N ARG A 30 -9.46 -7.49 -10.01
CA ARG A 30 -8.08 -7.96 -10.16
C ARG A 30 -7.28 -6.94 -10.96
N LEU A 31 -6.14 -6.56 -10.43
CA LEU A 31 -5.25 -5.54 -10.98
C LEU A 31 -3.93 -6.22 -11.35
N PRO A 32 -3.64 -6.42 -12.64
CA PRO A 32 -2.39 -7.01 -13.07
C PRO A 32 -1.23 -6.03 -12.83
N PHE A 33 -0.10 -6.54 -12.40
CA PHE A 33 1.10 -5.73 -12.24
C PHE A 33 2.32 -6.42 -12.85
N PRO A 34 3.34 -5.66 -13.29
CA PRO A 34 4.53 -6.21 -13.92
C PRO A 34 5.38 -6.98 -12.91
N ASP A 35 6.15 -7.92 -13.41
CA ASP A 35 7.20 -8.56 -12.64
C ASP A 35 8.37 -7.55 -12.48
N VAL A 36 8.46 -6.99 -11.29
CA VAL A 36 9.50 -6.03 -10.90
C VAL A 36 10.28 -6.64 -9.73
N PRO A 37 11.62 -6.66 -9.77
CA PRO A 37 12.41 -7.18 -8.67
C PRO A 37 12.03 -6.51 -7.33
N GLY A 38 11.77 -7.33 -6.31
CA GLY A 38 11.37 -6.84 -5.00
C GLY A 38 9.88 -6.50 -4.83
N LEU A 39 9.11 -6.41 -5.91
CA LEU A 39 7.68 -6.14 -5.82
C LEU A 39 6.92 -7.44 -5.52
N ARG A 40 6.45 -7.57 -4.28
CA ARG A 40 5.53 -8.64 -3.84
C ARG A 40 4.29 -7.98 -3.26
N PRO A 41 3.08 -8.29 -3.76
CA PRO A 41 1.88 -7.72 -3.16
C PRO A 41 1.68 -8.32 -1.77
N THR A 42 1.30 -7.48 -0.82
CA THR A 42 0.85 -7.91 0.50
C THR A 42 -0.29 -8.94 0.35
N PRO A 43 -0.17 -10.15 0.93
CA PRO A 43 -1.17 -11.21 0.77
C PRO A 43 -2.58 -10.76 1.19
N ASP A 44 -3.62 -11.30 0.54
CA ASP A 44 -5.03 -11.00 0.84
C ASP A 44 -5.33 -11.11 2.34
N ARG A 45 -4.87 -12.22 2.99
CA ARG A 45 -5.08 -12.46 4.43
C ARG A 45 -4.47 -11.36 5.32
N VAL A 46 -3.30 -10.85 4.96
CA VAL A 46 -2.64 -9.77 5.71
C VAL A 46 -3.46 -8.49 5.60
N ARG A 47 -3.91 -8.15 4.39
CA ARG A 47 -4.75 -6.99 4.15
C ARG A 47 -6.12 -7.12 4.83
N GLU A 48 -6.73 -8.31 4.85
CA GLU A 48 -7.96 -8.56 5.61
C GLU A 48 -7.75 -8.27 7.10
N THR A 49 -6.66 -8.76 7.69
CA THR A 49 -6.31 -8.50 9.09
C THR A 49 -6.13 -7.00 9.35
N LEU A 50 -5.35 -6.33 8.51
CA LEU A 50 -5.10 -4.90 8.61
C LEU A 50 -6.40 -4.09 8.60
N PHE A 51 -7.26 -4.31 7.60
CA PHE A 51 -8.50 -3.54 7.48
C PHE A 51 -9.56 -3.94 8.52
N ASN A 52 -9.47 -5.14 9.12
CA ASN A 52 -10.23 -5.47 10.33
C ASN A 52 -9.79 -4.63 11.53
N TRP A 53 -8.50 -4.45 11.72
CA TRP A 53 -7.97 -3.59 12.78
C TRP A 53 -8.37 -2.11 12.61
N LEU A 54 -8.46 -1.64 11.35
CA LEU A 54 -8.82 -0.26 11.00
C LEU A 54 -10.34 0.01 10.96
N GLY A 55 -11.19 -1.03 11.11
CA GLY A 55 -12.65 -0.88 11.15
C GLY A 55 -13.34 -0.93 9.79
N GLN A 56 -12.70 -1.48 8.74
CA GLN A 56 -13.26 -1.78 7.40
C GLN A 56 -13.61 -0.58 6.52
N ARG A 57 -14.00 0.56 7.09
CA ARG A 57 -14.39 1.78 6.37
C ARG A 57 -13.42 2.91 6.69
N LEU A 58 -12.94 3.57 5.66
CA LEU A 58 -12.00 4.70 5.77
C LEU A 58 -12.61 6.00 5.26
N THR A 59 -13.94 6.14 5.38
CA THR A 59 -14.66 7.33 4.91
C THR A 59 -14.12 8.60 5.59
N GLY A 60 -13.74 9.57 4.78
CA GLY A 60 -13.16 10.84 5.25
C GLY A 60 -11.65 10.78 5.51
N TRP A 61 -11.01 9.62 5.36
CA TRP A 61 -9.59 9.50 5.62
C TRP A 61 -8.74 9.95 4.43
N ARG A 62 -7.63 10.58 4.75
CA ARG A 62 -6.51 10.86 3.83
C ARG A 62 -5.43 9.82 4.10
N CYS A 63 -5.07 9.07 3.08
CA CYS A 63 -4.11 7.97 3.20
C CYS A 63 -2.87 8.23 2.35
N LEU A 64 -1.71 7.83 2.85
CA LEU A 64 -0.45 7.81 2.12
C LEU A 64 0.04 6.36 2.01
N ASP A 65 0.32 5.89 0.81
CA ASP A 65 1.04 4.65 0.55
C ASP A 65 2.40 5.02 -0.02
N LEU A 66 3.42 4.96 0.85
CA LEU A 66 4.74 5.51 0.54
C LEU A 66 5.57 4.59 -0.37
N PHE A 67 5.23 3.31 -0.43
CA PHE A 67 5.89 2.29 -1.23
C PHE A 67 4.84 1.51 -2.01
N ALA A 68 4.12 2.18 -2.89
CA ALA A 68 2.84 1.69 -3.41
C ALA A 68 2.94 0.37 -4.20
N GLY A 69 4.03 0.11 -4.90
CA GLY A 69 4.25 -1.13 -5.62
C GLY A 69 3.10 -1.50 -6.56
N SER A 70 2.39 -2.57 -6.23
CA SER A 70 1.19 -3.01 -6.97
C SER A 70 -0.07 -2.17 -6.69
N GLY A 71 -0.03 -1.30 -5.69
CA GLY A 71 -1.18 -0.55 -5.18
C GLY A 71 -2.07 -1.34 -4.21
N ALA A 72 -1.60 -2.47 -3.70
CA ALA A 72 -2.41 -3.38 -2.89
C ALA A 72 -3.01 -2.73 -1.64
N LEU A 73 -2.28 -1.86 -0.96
CA LEU A 73 -2.71 -1.18 0.26
C LEU A 73 -3.48 0.12 -0.04
N GLY A 74 -2.89 1.00 -0.83
CA GLY A 74 -3.50 2.31 -1.08
C GLY A 74 -4.76 2.23 -1.95
N LEU A 75 -4.81 1.38 -2.98
CA LEU A 75 -6.04 1.17 -3.76
C LEU A 75 -7.12 0.45 -2.96
N GLU A 76 -6.75 -0.43 -2.02
CA GLU A 76 -7.69 -1.02 -1.08
C GLU A 76 -8.28 0.05 -0.15
N ALA A 77 -7.46 0.98 0.37
CA ALA A 77 -7.92 2.11 1.18
C ALA A 77 -8.90 3.00 0.39
N ALA A 78 -8.57 3.34 -0.85
CA ALA A 78 -9.47 4.08 -1.74
C ALA A 78 -10.78 3.34 -1.98
N SER A 79 -10.73 2.02 -2.22
CA SER A 79 -11.91 1.16 -2.36
C SER A 79 -12.83 1.17 -1.14
N ARG A 80 -12.25 1.33 0.06
CA ARG A 80 -12.95 1.37 1.35
C ARG A 80 -13.43 2.75 1.76
N GLY A 81 -13.33 3.73 0.86
CA GLY A 81 -13.93 5.05 1.02
C GLY A 81 -12.98 6.14 1.51
N ALA A 82 -11.67 5.93 1.50
CA ALA A 82 -10.73 7.02 1.72
C ALA A 82 -10.99 8.15 0.71
N THR A 83 -11.02 9.38 1.20
CA THR A 83 -11.38 10.57 0.38
C THR A 83 -10.21 11.08 -0.44
N GLU A 84 -9.00 10.82 0.03
CA GLU A 84 -7.75 11.15 -0.68
C GLU A 84 -6.72 10.06 -0.41
N VAL A 85 -6.11 9.53 -1.45
CA VAL A 85 -5.03 8.54 -1.33
C VAL A 85 -3.86 8.97 -2.19
N THR A 86 -2.70 9.21 -1.56
CA THR A 86 -1.46 9.47 -2.28
C THR A 86 -0.66 8.19 -2.38
N LEU A 87 -0.31 7.76 -3.60
CA LEU A 87 0.53 6.61 -3.88
C LEU A 87 1.88 7.09 -4.40
N VAL A 88 2.96 6.75 -3.70
CA VAL A 88 4.34 7.06 -4.12
C VAL A 88 5.01 5.78 -4.62
N GLU A 89 5.55 5.82 -5.85
CA GLU A 89 6.19 4.69 -6.49
C GLU A 89 7.39 5.14 -7.34
N ALA A 90 8.53 4.51 -7.14
CA ALA A 90 9.77 4.85 -7.83
C ALA A 90 9.92 4.11 -9.18
N ASP A 91 9.54 2.82 -9.25
CA ASP A 91 9.69 2.03 -10.46
C ASP A 91 8.72 2.49 -11.56
N ALA A 92 9.26 2.78 -12.74
CA ALA A 92 8.48 3.29 -13.86
C ALA A 92 7.41 2.31 -14.37
N ARG A 93 7.66 1.00 -14.30
CA ARG A 93 6.74 -0.03 -14.80
C ARG A 93 5.60 -0.22 -13.82
N ALA A 94 5.89 -0.28 -12.51
CA ALA A 94 4.89 -0.31 -11.45
C ALA A 94 4.04 0.95 -11.47
N PHE A 95 4.65 2.13 -11.60
CA PHE A 95 3.93 3.40 -11.72
C PHE A 95 2.99 3.43 -12.93
N THR A 96 3.43 2.95 -14.09
CA THR A 96 2.58 2.87 -15.30
C THR A 96 1.38 1.93 -15.08
N ALA A 97 1.59 0.80 -14.37
CA ALA A 97 0.49 -0.10 -14.00
C ALA A 97 -0.50 0.58 -13.04
N LEU A 98 -0.02 1.31 -12.04
CA LEU A 98 -0.87 2.09 -11.13
C LEU A 98 -1.71 3.14 -11.87
N GLN A 99 -1.13 3.83 -12.86
CA GLN A 99 -1.88 4.77 -13.71
C GLN A 99 -3.01 4.07 -14.49
N ALA A 100 -2.73 2.88 -15.03
CA ALA A 100 -3.74 2.08 -15.72
C ALA A 100 -4.85 1.62 -14.76
N HIS A 101 -4.50 1.20 -13.55
CA HIS A 101 -5.45 0.81 -12.52
C HIS A 101 -6.37 1.98 -12.11
N CYS A 102 -5.80 3.15 -11.82
CA CYS A 102 -6.59 4.33 -11.47
C CYS A 102 -7.58 4.71 -12.57
N ARG A 103 -7.18 4.64 -13.84
CA ARG A 103 -8.09 4.85 -14.98
C ARG A 103 -9.20 3.81 -15.03
N THR A 104 -8.86 2.52 -14.94
CA THR A 104 -9.83 1.42 -15.01
C THR A 104 -10.84 1.45 -13.86
N LEU A 105 -10.42 1.89 -12.68
CA LEU A 105 -11.24 2.00 -11.49
C LEU A 105 -11.98 3.34 -11.39
N ALA A 106 -11.72 4.28 -12.29
CA ALA A 106 -12.17 5.68 -12.19
C ALA A 106 -11.84 6.30 -10.81
N ALA A 107 -10.63 6.03 -10.31
CA ALA A 107 -10.18 6.35 -8.95
C ALA A 107 -9.76 7.83 -8.85
N SER A 108 -10.70 8.77 -8.95
CA SER A 108 -10.44 10.22 -8.95
C SER A 108 -9.84 10.75 -7.64
N GLN A 109 -10.06 10.04 -6.52
CA GLN A 109 -9.50 10.36 -5.20
C GLN A 109 -8.03 9.92 -5.03
N VAL A 110 -7.44 9.24 -6.03
CA VAL A 110 -6.07 8.72 -5.96
C VAL A 110 -5.12 9.67 -6.70
N ARG A 111 -4.13 10.18 -5.97
CA ARG A 111 -3.01 10.94 -6.50
C ARG A 111 -1.79 10.03 -6.65
N LEU A 112 -1.22 9.97 -7.85
CA LEU A 112 -0.01 9.20 -8.13
C LEU A 112 1.21 10.12 -8.15
N VAL A 113 2.29 9.72 -7.50
CA VAL A 113 3.57 10.42 -7.46
C VAL A 113 4.66 9.43 -7.86
N ARG A 114 5.37 9.74 -8.95
CA ARG A 114 6.55 8.97 -9.34
C ARG A 114 7.79 9.60 -8.71
N ALA A 115 8.29 9.01 -7.63
CA ALA A 115 9.45 9.49 -6.92
C ALA A 115 10.05 8.39 -6.01
N GLU A 116 11.31 8.56 -5.64
CA GLU A 116 11.90 7.85 -4.51
C GLU A 116 11.25 8.32 -3.21
N ALA A 117 10.83 7.36 -2.38
CA ALA A 117 10.02 7.60 -1.18
C ALA A 117 10.65 8.63 -0.22
N LEU A 118 11.91 8.41 0.17
CA LEU A 118 12.58 9.31 1.13
C LEU A 118 12.90 10.67 0.52
N ALA A 119 13.22 10.73 -0.77
CA ALA A 119 13.46 11.99 -1.47
C ALA A 119 12.15 12.80 -1.54
N TRP A 120 11.04 12.16 -1.84
CA TRP A 120 9.74 12.80 -1.84
C TRP A 120 9.34 13.31 -0.46
N LEU A 121 9.51 12.49 0.60
CA LEU A 121 9.20 12.91 1.97
C LEU A 121 9.95 14.18 2.39
N LYS A 122 11.21 14.34 2.01
CA LYS A 122 12.00 15.54 2.31
C LYS A 122 11.46 16.81 1.64
N THR A 123 10.65 16.68 0.59
CA THR A 123 9.99 17.81 -0.06
C THR A 123 8.64 18.15 0.56
N GLN A 124 8.11 17.28 1.44
CA GLN A 124 6.86 17.54 2.13
C GLN A 124 7.14 18.37 3.36
N THR A 125 6.59 19.55 3.38
CA THR A 125 6.54 20.39 4.59
C THR A 125 5.39 19.91 5.46
N ASP A 126 5.39 20.29 6.73
CA ASP A 126 4.31 20.00 7.67
C ASP A 126 2.94 20.30 7.03
N THR A 127 2.11 19.27 6.96
CA THR A 127 0.76 19.36 6.40
C THR A 127 -0.23 20.03 7.39
N GLY A 128 0.24 20.45 8.57
CA GLY A 128 -0.56 21.04 9.63
C GLY A 128 -1.65 20.09 10.13
N PRO A 129 -2.80 20.63 10.61
CA PRO A 129 -3.90 19.79 11.10
C PRO A 129 -4.54 18.92 10.02
N ALA A 130 -4.21 19.12 8.74
CA ALA A 130 -4.71 18.37 7.60
C ALA A 130 -3.83 17.16 7.22
N GLY A 131 -3.01 16.63 8.13
CA GLY A 131 -2.17 15.46 7.90
C GLY A 131 -2.94 14.17 7.55
N TYR A 132 -2.20 13.09 7.34
CA TYR A 132 -2.78 11.79 6.99
C TYR A 132 -3.37 11.08 8.21
N GLU A 133 -4.55 10.46 8.05
CA GLU A 133 -5.14 9.54 9.02
C GLU A 133 -4.41 8.20 9.05
N LEU A 134 -3.90 7.78 7.87
CA LEU A 134 -3.24 6.49 7.71
C LEU A 134 -2.07 6.61 6.75
N ILE A 135 -0.90 6.11 7.19
CA ILE A 135 0.29 6.01 6.36
C ILE A 135 0.70 4.55 6.30
N PHE A 136 0.86 4.01 5.09
CA PHE A 136 1.40 2.68 4.86
C PHE A 136 2.90 2.76 4.58
N LEU A 137 3.68 1.95 5.30
CA LEU A 137 5.12 1.77 5.16
C LEU A 137 5.42 0.27 4.96
N ASP A 138 5.44 -0.16 3.70
CA ASP A 138 5.80 -1.52 3.28
C ASP A 138 6.97 -1.47 2.29
N PRO A 139 8.17 -1.04 2.76
CA PRO A 139 9.33 -0.93 1.91
C PRO A 139 9.91 -2.29 1.54
N PRO A 140 10.71 -2.40 0.46
CA PRO A 140 11.54 -3.57 0.22
C PRO A 140 12.48 -3.82 1.42
N PHE A 141 12.38 -5.00 2.05
CA PHE A 141 13.04 -5.29 3.34
C PHE A 141 14.56 -5.11 3.32
N ALA A 142 15.22 -5.48 2.21
CA ALA A 142 16.68 -5.36 2.08
C ALA A 142 17.22 -3.92 1.99
N ALA A 143 16.34 -2.92 1.87
CA ALA A 143 16.76 -1.55 1.56
C ALA A 143 17.00 -0.66 2.80
N GLY A 144 16.68 -1.11 4.02
CA GLY A 144 16.85 -0.32 5.25
C GLY A 144 16.05 0.99 5.28
N LEU A 145 14.95 1.06 4.51
CA LEU A 145 14.19 2.31 4.30
C LEU A 145 13.19 2.61 5.41
N LEU A 146 12.80 1.61 6.21
CA LEU A 146 11.72 1.77 7.19
C LEU A 146 12.06 2.77 8.30
N ALA A 147 13.24 2.66 8.91
CA ALA A 147 13.64 3.53 10.01
C ALA A 147 13.69 5.01 9.59
N PRO A 148 14.37 5.41 8.50
CA PRO A 148 14.33 6.79 8.05
C PRO A 148 12.93 7.24 7.59
N ALA A 149 12.12 6.34 7.01
CA ALA A 149 10.74 6.67 6.64
C ALA A 149 9.88 7.00 7.87
N LEU A 150 9.97 6.20 8.95
CA LEU A 150 9.27 6.44 10.21
C LEU A 150 9.57 7.82 10.80
N GLN A 151 10.84 8.27 10.71
CA GLN A 151 11.22 9.62 11.18
C GLN A 151 10.61 10.72 10.32
N LEU A 152 10.67 10.56 8.99
CA LEU A 152 10.22 11.59 8.04
C LEU A 152 8.70 11.69 7.92
N VAL A 153 7.94 10.60 8.16
CA VAL A 153 6.48 10.65 8.10
C VAL A 153 5.84 11.17 9.39
N ALA A 154 6.58 11.20 10.50
CA ALA A 154 6.03 11.68 11.77
C ALA A 154 5.32 13.04 11.66
N PRO A 155 5.90 14.11 11.09
CA PRO A 155 5.22 15.40 10.97
C PRO A 155 4.00 15.36 10.02
N LEU A 156 3.90 14.38 9.11
CA LEU A 156 2.80 14.24 8.16
C LEU A 156 1.59 13.49 8.74
N LEU A 157 1.76 12.82 9.89
CA LEU A 157 0.69 12.11 10.55
C LEU A 157 -0.13 13.06 11.42
N ARG A 158 -1.44 13.14 11.19
CA ARG A 158 -2.34 13.96 12.01
C ARG A 158 -2.42 13.45 13.47
N PRO A 159 -2.82 14.28 14.43
CA PRO A 159 -3.16 13.80 15.77
C PRO A 159 -4.19 12.66 15.72
N GLY A 160 -3.92 11.55 16.42
CA GLY A 160 -4.75 10.34 16.38
C GLY A 160 -4.61 9.48 15.11
N GLY A 161 -3.79 9.88 14.16
CA GLY A 161 -3.47 9.09 12.97
C GLY A 161 -2.68 7.82 13.29
N THR A 162 -2.60 6.91 12.33
CA THR A 162 -2.00 5.59 12.49
C THR A 162 -1.03 5.31 11.34
N ILE A 163 0.11 4.69 11.64
CA ILE A 163 1.04 4.14 10.64
C ILE A 163 0.87 2.63 10.63
N TYR A 164 0.71 2.05 9.45
CA TYR A 164 0.92 0.63 9.23
C TYR A 164 2.35 0.41 8.74
N ALA A 165 3.07 -0.53 9.34
CA ALA A 165 4.41 -0.89 8.89
C ALA A 165 4.59 -2.40 8.81
N GLU A 166 5.31 -2.86 7.76
CA GLU A 166 5.78 -4.24 7.59
C GLU A 166 7.30 -4.31 7.68
N PHE A 167 7.83 -5.35 8.36
CA PHE A 167 9.26 -5.61 8.48
C PHE A 167 9.54 -7.06 8.85
N ASP A 168 10.72 -7.54 8.49
CA ASP A 168 11.30 -8.81 8.94
C ASP A 168 12.19 -8.60 10.17
N THR A 169 12.99 -7.55 10.16
CA THR A 169 13.86 -7.15 11.28
C THR A 169 13.27 -5.91 11.97
N PRO A 170 13.00 -5.97 13.28
CA PRO A 170 12.40 -4.85 14.00
C PRO A 170 13.25 -3.59 13.93
N PRO A 171 12.71 -2.46 13.49
CA PRO A 171 13.35 -1.16 13.64
C PRO A 171 13.23 -0.67 15.09
N ASP A 172 13.92 0.41 15.44
CA ASP A 172 13.64 1.12 16.68
C ASP A 172 12.26 1.77 16.62
N LEU A 173 11.36 1.32 17.50
CA LEU A 173 10.00 1.82 17.65
C LEU A 173 9.79 2.58 18.96
N SER A 174 10.85 2.96 19.69
CA SER A 174 10.78 3.62 20.99
C SER A 174 9.99 4.94 20.97
N ALA A 175 9.96 5.64 19.84
CA ALA A 175 9.17 6.86 19.63
C ALA A 175 7.70 6.60 19.30
N TRP A 176 7.25 5.35 19.26
CA TRP A 176 5.92 4.96 18.81
C TRP A 176 5.23 4.02 19.80
N GLN A 177 3.92 4.15 19.92
CA GLN A 177 3.10 3.17 20.61
C GLN A 177 2.65 2.10 19.61
N VAL A 178 3.02 0.84 19.83
CA VAL A 178 2.46 -0.30 19.09
C VAL A 178 1.02 -0.53 19.55
N TRP A 179 0.06 -0.22 18.69
CA TRP A 179 -1.37 -0.38 18.99
C TRP A 179 -1.91 -1.76 18.63
N ARG A 180 -1.43 -2.32 17.51
CA ARG A 180 -1.75 -3.68 17.07
C ARG A 180 -0.50 -4.31 16.48
N GLU A 181 -0.40 -5.60 16.61
CA GLU A 181 0.69 -6.38 16.03
C GLU A 181 0.16 -7.71 15.49
N GLY A 182 0.74 -8.17 14.38
CA GLY A 182 0.49 -9.46 13.77
C GLY A 182 1.72 -10.02 13.08
N ARG A 183 1.62 -11.26 12.62
CA ARG A 183 2.71 -11.94 11.92
C ARG A 183 2.18 -12.78 10.77
N ALA A 184 2.86 -12.72 9.63
CA ALA A 184 2.63 -13.57 8.47
C ALA A 184 3.96 -14.14 7.98
N GLY A 185 4.23 -15.41 8.29
CA GLY A 185 5.53 -16.01 8.06
C GLY A 185 6.62 -15.34 8.91
N GLN A 186 7.65 -14.81 8.26
CA GLN A 186 8.72 -14.07 8.93
C GLN A 186 8.42 -12.57 9.05
N THR A 187 7.45 -12.06 8.28
CA THR A 187 7.08 -10.64 8.29
C THR A 187 6.20 -10.31 9.49
N ARG A 188 6.56 -9.25 10.20
CA ARG A 188 5.74 -8.63 11.24
C ARG A 188 4.98 -7.46 10.66
N GLN A 189 3.74 -7.29 11.12
CA GLN A 189 2.90 -6.16 10.78
C GLN A 189 2.51 -5.44 12.05
N VAL A 190 2.61 -4.12 12.04
CA VAL A 190 2.23 -3.30 13.21
C VAL A 190 1.37 -2.11 12.79
N LEU A 191 0.46 -1.72 13.69
CA LEU A 191 -0.14 -0.39 13.69
C LEU A 191 0.51 0.43 14.79
N LEU A 192 1.07 1.56 14.39
CA LEU A 192 1.78 2.49 15.26
C LEU A 192 0.96 3.77 15.43
N ARG A 193 0.99 4.34 16.62
CA ARG A 193 0.46 5.65 16.95
C ARG A 193 1.51 6.48 17.64
N ARG A 194 1.35 7.80 17.62
CA ARG A 194 2.13 8.63 18.54
C ARG A 194 1.75 8.26 19.98
N PRO A 195 2.72 8.22 20.90
CA PRO A 195 2.40 8.12 22.32
C PRO A 195 1.40 9.24 22.65
N THR A 196 0.35 8.91 23.38
CA THR A 196 -0.54 9.93 23.94
C THR A 196 0.29 10.72 24.94
N GLU A 197 0.39 12.03 24.78
CA GLU A 197 0.94 12.86 25.86
C GLU A 197 0.12 12.56 27.11
N ALA A 198 0.80 12.19 28.18
CA ALA A 198 0.14 12.04 29.46
C ALA A 198 -0.48 13.40 29.85
N PRO A 199 -1.71 13.40 30.39
CA PRO A 199 -2.38 14.63 30.79
C PRO A 199 -1.61 15.41 31.85
#